data_0227b9d922af464c17ec55be2372839d
#
_entry.id   0227b9d922af464c17ec55be2372839d
#
_cell.length_a   1.000
_cell.length_b   1.000
_cell.length_c   1.000
_cell.angle_alpha   90.00
_cell.angle_beta   90.00
_cell.angle_gamma   90.00
#
_symmetry.space_group_name_H-M   'P 1'
#
loop_
_entity.id
_entity.type
_entity.pdbx_description
1 polymer ?
#
loop_
_entity_poly.entity_id
_entity_poly.type
_entity_poly.pdbx_seq_one_letter_code
_entity_poly.pdbx_strand_id
1 'polypeptide(L)'
;MSLRENQADAKIKDIMSLRENQADAKQEEKQMSKHTLLEIKDLHVNVEDKEILDGVDLSIGSDETHVLMGPNGTGKSTLGYAITGHPRYTVTSGSILFDGEDITELSVDERAKKGIFLSFQNPIEVPGVTLSSFIRSALEQKSGKRIRLWDFKKKLSETMKLLSMDESYAERDLNVGFSGGEKKKAEILQMLMLEPRLAILDETDSGLDVDAVRTVSKGIQLYKEQCRGSLLIITHSTRILESLHVDVTHVMEEGKIVRNGDASLVDTINEKGFEEFTAVN
;
A
#
# COMPACT_ATOMS: atom_id res chain seq x y z
N MET A 1 53.30 -3.78 -28.10
CA MET A 1 52.26 -3.60 -27.06
C MET A 1 52.84 -2.72 -25.97
N SER A 2 52.33 -1.54 -25.80
CA SER A 2 52.96 -0.49 -25.01
C SER A 2 52.53 -0.54 -23.54
N LEU A 3 53.40 -0.13 -22.63
CA LEU A 3 53.13 0.01 -21.19
C LEU A 3 51.87 0.81 -20.86
N ARG A 4 51.36 1.61 -21.78
CA ARG A 4 50.11 2.39 -21.64
C ARG A 4 48.84 1.56 -21.82
N GLU A 5 48.86 0.51 -22.63
CA GLU A 5 47.72 -0.40 -22.81
C GLU A 5 47.50 -1.28 -21.56
N ASN A 6 48.61 -1.77 -20.97
CA ASN A 6 48.51 -2.53 -19.71
C ASN A 6 48.02 -1.71 -18.52
N GLN A 7 48.32 -0.39 -18.47
CA GLN A 7 47.79 0.49 -17.41
C GLN A 7 46.30 0.84 -17.59
N ALA A 8 45.80 0.90 -18.82
CA ALA A 8 44.39 1.13 -19.12
C ALA A 8 43.54 -0.09 -18.74
N ASP A 9 44.00 -1.29 -19.10
CA ASP A 9 43.34 -2.56 -18.77
C ASP A 9 43.29 -2.83 -17.25
N ALA A 10 44.36 -2.48 -16.54
CA ALA A 10 44.35 -2.59 -15.06
C ALA A 10 43.34 -1.63 -14.41
N LYS A 11 43.24 -0.38 -14.89
CA LYS A 11 42.23 0.59 -14.40
C LYS A 11 40.81 0.17 -14.70
N ILE A 12 40.54 -0.44 -15.86
CA ILE A 12 39.20 -0.93 -16.22
C ILE A 12 38.82 -2.10 -15.32
N LYS A 13 39.74 -3.02 -15.04
CA LYS A 13 39.52 -4.12 -14.10
C LYS A 13 39.22 -3.64 -12.67
N ASP A 14 39.95 -2.64 -12.17
CA ASP A 14 39.71 -2.03 -10.85
C ASP A 14 38.32 -1.36 -10.78
N ILE A 15 37.92 -0.64 -11.84
CA ILE A 15 36.59 0.00 -11.89
C ILE A 15 35.47 -1.04 -11.98
N MET A 16 35.65 -2.14 -12.69
CA MET A 16 34.67 -3.23 -12.76
C MET A 16 34.53 -3.95 -11.41
N SER A 17 35.65 -4.27 -10.77
CA SER A 17 35.67 -4.88 -9.43
C SER A 17 35.05 -3.98 -8.36
N LEU A 18 35.25 -2.69 -8.41
CA LEU A 18 34.57 -1.72 -7.52
C LEU A 18 33.06 -1.64 -7.75
N ARG A 19 32.59 -1.79 -9.01
CA ARG A 19 31.18 -1.82 -9.33
C ARG A 19 30.51 -3.13 -8.92
N GLU A 20 31.19 -4.27 -9.08
CA GLU A 20 30.73 -5.57 -8.59
C GLU A 20 30.66 -5.58 -7.06
N ASN A 21 31.67 -5.11 -6.36
CA ASN A 21 31.65 -4.98 -4.90
C ASN A 21 30.58 -4.00 -4.40
N GLN A 22 30.27 -2.92 -5.14
CA GLN A 22 29.18 -2.01 -4.80
C GLN A 22 27.78 -2.62 -5.10
N ALA A 23 27.67 -3.47 -6.10
CA ALA A 23 26.44 -4.22 -6.39
C ALA A 23 26.21 -5.31 -5.34
N ASP A 24 27.25 -6.03 -4.97
CA ASP A 24 27.20 -7.06 -3.91
C ASP A 24 26.93 -6.45 -2.54
N ALA A 25 27.56 -5.34 -2.19
CA ALA A 25 27.27 -4.60 -0.95
C ALA A 25 25.85 -4.06 -0.91
N LYS A 26 25.29 -3.58 -2.05
CA LYS A 26 23.88 -3.18 -2.15
C LYS A 26 22.92 -4.38 -2.08
N GLN A 27 23.33 -5.56 -2.57
CA GLN A 27 22.56 -6.78 -2.41
C GLN A 27 22.66 -7.32 -0.98
N GLU A 28 23.80 -7.22 -0.34
CA GLU A 28 23.98 -7.59 1.07
C GLU A 28 23.27 -6.62 2.01
N GLU A 29 23.28 -5.30 1.76
CA GLU A 29 22.42 -4.33 2.46
C GLU A 29 20.92 -4.63 2.24
N LYS A 30 20.52 -5.12 1.08
CA LYS A 30 19.15 -5.55 0.77
C LYS A 30 18.79 -6.88 1.43
N GLN A 31 19.77 -7.73 1.74
CA GLN A 31 19.61 -9.00 2.49
C GLN A 31 19.79 -8.84 4.00
N MET A 32 20.39 -7.75 4.50
CA MET A 32 20.45 -7.45 5.93
C MET A 32 19.05 -7.16 6.47
N SER A 33 18.39 -8.20 6.93
CA SER A 33 17.11 -8.27 7.66
C SER A 33 16.10 -7.24 7.16
N LYS A 34 15.33 -7.54 6.11
CA LYS A 34 14.09 -6.84 5.84
C LYS A 34 13.29 -6.85 7.14
N HIS A 35 13.22 -5.69 7.79
CA HIS A 35 12.46 -5.56 9.03
C HIS A 35 10.99 -5.82 8.73
N THR A 36 10.39 -6.77 9.44
CA THR A 36 8.96 -7.06 9.32
C THR A 36 8.18 -5.87 9.85
N LEU A 37 7.42 -5.22 8.98
CA LEU A 37 6.60 -4.07 9.33
C LEU A 37 5.24 -4.49 9.86
N LEU A 38 4.56 -5.42 9.19
CA LEU A 38 3.29 -6.00 9.62
C LEU A 38 3.44 -7.52 9.75
N GLU A 39 3.03 -8.06 10.87
CA GLU A 39 2.96 -9.50 11.10
C GLU A 39 1.58 -9.86 11.66
N ILE A 40 0.89 -10.76 11.00
CA ILE A 40 -0.42 -11.28 11.37
C ILE A 40 -0.26 -12.77 11.62
N LYS A 41 -0.74 -13.24 12.77
CA LYS A 41 -0.63 -14.64 13.22
C LYS A 41 -1.99 -15.18 13.58
N ASP A 42 -2.39 -16.25 12.92
CA ASP A 42 -3.58 -17.05 13.20
C ASP A 42 -4.81 -16.15 13.44
N LEU A 43 -5.04 -15.19 12.52
CA LEU A 43 -6.03 -14.14 12.70
C LEU A 43 -7.43 -14.65 12.35
N HIS A 44 -8.33 -14.61 13.33
CA HIS A 44 -9.75 -14.88 13.17
C HIS A 44 -10.55 -13.59 13.36
N VAL A 45 -11.48 -13.33 12.46
CA VAL A 45 -12.27 -12.10 12.47
C VAL A 45 -13.72 -12.38 12.18
N ASN A 46 -14.59 -11.86 13.05
CA ASN A 46 -16.03 -11.87 12.88
C ASN A 46 -16.55 -10.52 12.37
N VAL A 47 -17.56 -10.60 11.51
CA VAL A 47 -18.44 -9.47 11.19
C VAL A 47 -19.82 -9.81 11.72
N GLU A 48 -20.26 -9.06 12.72
CA GLU A 48 -21.42 -9.44 13.53
C GLU A 48 -21.20 -10.84 14.13
N ASP A 49 -22.10 -11.80 13.87
CA ASP A 49 -21.99 -13.16 14.39
C ASP A 49 -21.35 -14.16 13.41
N LYS A 50 -20.85 -13.66 12.26
CA LYS A 50 -20.28 -14.53 11.21
C LYS A 50 -18.76 -14.41 11.16
N GLU A 51 -18.08 -15.54 11.30
CA GLU A 51 -16.65 -15.63 11.02
C GLU A 51 -16.37 -15.45 9.52
N ILE A 52 -15.47 -14.53 9.21
CA ILE A 52 -15.08 -14.19 7.82
C ILE A 52 -13.60 -14.52 7.58
N LEU A 53 -12.73 -14.31 8.58
CA LEU A 53 -11.34 -14.75 8.51
C LEU A 53 -11.14 -15.91 9.48
N ASP A 54 -10.49 -16.97 9.01
CA ASP A 54 -10.33 -18.25 9.71
C ASP A 54 -8.86 -18.67 9.70
N GLY A 55 -8.05 -18.05 10.57
CA GLY A 55 -6.63 -18.39 10.74
C GLY A 55 -5.74 -17.79 9.64
N VAL A 56 -5.78 -16.47 9.46
CA VAL A 56 -4.94 -15.78 8.47
C VAL A 56 -3.55 -15.52 9.03
N ASP A 57 -2.51 -15.97 8.30
CA ASP A 57 -1.12 -15.62 8.51
C ASP A 57 -0.62 -14.73 7.37
N LEU A 58 -0.04 -13.56 7.69
CA LEU A 58 0.52 -12.63 6.72
C LEU A 58 1.71 -11.88 7.31
N SER A 59 2.78 -11.76 6.54
CA SER A 59 3.94 -10.93 6.90
C SER A 59 4.28 -9.98 5.76
N ILE A 60 4.43 -8.70 6.06
CA ILE A 60 4.83 -7.65 5.11
C ILE A 60 6.08 -6.97 5.67
N GLY A 61 7.16 -6.98 4.88
CA GLY A 61 8.39 -6.27 5.22
C GLY A 61 8.31 -4.77 4.92
N SER A 62 9.26 -4.02 5.46
CA SER A 62 9.42 -2.60 5.13
C SER A 62 9.77 -2.42 3.65
N ASP A 63 9.14 -1.43 2.99
CA ASP A 63 9.31 -1.11 1.56
C ASP A 63 8.89 -2.27 0.62
N GLU A 64 8.06 -3.21 1.06
CA GLU A 64 7.52 -4.26 0.21
C GLU A 64 6.16 -3.89 -0.38
N THR A 65 5.87 -4.47 -1.54
CA THR A 65 4.56 -4.40 -2.20
C THR A 65 3.96 -5.79 -2.26
N HIS A 66 2.89 -5.99 -1.52
CA HIS A 66 2.12 -7.22 -1.50
C HIS A 66 0.81 -7.04 -2.24
N VAL A 67 0.41 -8.05 -2.99
CA VAL A 67 -0.88 -8.10 -3.69
C VAL A 67 -1.73 -9.19 -3.07
N LEU A 68 -2.97 -8.89 -2.75
CA LEU A 68 -3.95 -9.84 -2.25
C LEU A 68 -5.06 -10.03 -3.28
N MET A 69 -5.16 -11.21 -3.83
CA MET A 69 -6.13 -11.62 -4.83
C MET A 69 -7.04 -12.73 -4.30
N GLY A 70 -8.16 -12.97 -4.95
CA GLY A 70 -9.10 -14.03 -4.60
C GLY A 70 -10.51 -13.70 -5.07
N PRO A 71 -11.43 -14.67 -5.14
CA PRO A 71 -12.81 -14.44 -5.50
C PRO A 71 -13.52 -13.42 -4.61
N ASN A 72 -14.67 -12.91 -5.06
CA ASN A 72 -15.46 -11.99 -4.24
C ASN A 72 -16.02 -12.71 -3.00
N GLY A 73 -16.03 -12.00 -1.87
CA GLY A 73 -16.55 -12.55 -0.62
C GLY A 73 -15.58 -13.43 0.19
N THR A 74 -14.33 -13.58 -0.24
CA THR A 74 -13.32 -14.42 0.46
C THR A 74 -12.69 -13.78 1.69
N GLY A 75 -13.00 -12.50 2.00
CA GLY A 75 -12.48 -11.84 3.19
C GLY A 75 -11.38 -10.80 2.96
N LYS A 76 -11.01 -10.50 1.70
CA LYS A 76 -9.90 -9.55 1.39
C LYS A 76 -10.08 -8.18 2.03
N SER A 77 -11.22 -7.52 1.81
CA SER A 77 -11.53 -6.22 2.43
C SER A 77 -11.66 -6.34 3.94
N THR A 78 -12.18 -7.47 4.45
CA THR A 78 -12.26 -7.77 5.88
C THR A 78 -10.86 -7.74 6.53
N LEU A 79 -9.85 -8.30 5.85
CA LEU A 79 -8.46 -8.24 6.31
C LEU A 79 -7.96 -6.79 6.40
N GLY A 80 -8.19 -5.97 5.38
CA GLY A 80 -7.84 -4.54 5.40
C GLY A 80 -8.53 -3.79 6.54
N TYR A 81 -9.82 -4.03 6.78
CA TYR A 81 -10.55 -3.42 7.89
C TYR A 81 -10.08 -3.92 9.25
N ALA A 82 -9.75 -5.21 9.40
CA ALA A 82 -9.21 -5.77 10.63
C ALA A 82 -7.84 -5.16 10.97
N ILE A 83 -6.94 -5.01 9.97
CA ILE A 83 -5.63 -4.36 10.16
C ILE A 83 -5.79 -2.92 10.63
N THR A 84 -6.80 -2.19 10.13
CA THR A 84 -7.05 -0.79 10.53
C THR A 84 -7.85 -0.65 11.82
N GLY A 85 -8.36 -1.75 12.39
CA GLY A 85 -9.13 -1.74 13.64
C GLY A 85 -10.54 -1.19 13.50
N HIS A 86 -11.16 -1.39 12.33
CA HIS A 86 -12.51 -0.90 12.08
C HIS A 86 -13.52 -1.58 13.02
N PRO A 87 -14.38 -0.84 13.77
CA PRO A 87 -15.16 -1.37 14.90
C PRO A 87 -16.23 -2.42 14.55
N ARG A 88 -16.57 -2.57 13.27
CA ARG A 88 -17.49 -3.65 12.82
C ARG A 88 -16.82 -5.01 12.66
N TYR A 89 -15.50 -5.06 12.74
CA TYR A 89 -14.69 -6.25 12.50
C TYR A 89 -14.01 -6.64 13.80
N THR A 90 -14.52 -7.67 14.45
CA THR A 90 -14.06 -8.11 15.77
C THR A 90 -13.02 -9.21 15.61
N VAL A 91 -11.80 -8.96 16.06
CA VAL A 91 -10.77 -10.00 16.19
C VAL A 91 -11.20 -10.93 17.33
N THR A 92 -11.39 -12.22 17.01
CA THR A 92 -11.81 -13.23 18.00
C THR A 92 -10.64 -14.07 18.49
N SER A 93 -9.59 -14.20 17.65
CA SER A 93 -8.36 -14.94 17.99
C SER A 93 -7.22 -14.44 17.10
N GLY A 94 -5.97 -14.75 17.48
CA GLY A 94 -4.77 -14.35 16.78
C GLY A 94 -4.24 -12.99 17.19
N SER A 95 -3.27 -12.45 16.43
CA SER A 95 -2.64 -11.18 16.75
C SER A 95 -2.22 -10.42 15.50
N ILE A 96 -2.17 -9.09 15.62
CA ILE A 96 -1.68 -8.15 14.60
C ILE A 96 -0.55 -7.35 15.22
N LEU A 97 0.67 -7.56 14.74
CA LEU A 97 1.85 -6.81 15.16
C LEU A 97 2.25 -5.81 14.07
N PHE A 98 2.52 -4.58 14.47
CA PHE A 98 3.01 -3.54 13.57
C PHE A 98 4.32 -2.96 14.12
N ASP A 99 5.40 -3.10 13.38
CA ASP A 99 6.75 -2.72 13.81
C ASP A 99 7.18 -3.43 15.12
N GLY A 100 6.75 -4.69 15.27
CA GLY A 100 7.00 -5.51 16.47
C GLY A 100 6.09 -5.21 17.67
N GLU A 101 5.23 -4.21 17.59
CA GLU A 101 4.26 -3.87 18.65
C GLU A 101 2.90 -4.49 18.34
N ASP A 102 2.29 -5.13 19.35
CA ASP A 102 0.93 -5.65 19.23
C ASP A 102 -0.08 -4.49 19.17
N ILE A 103 -0.83 -4.44 18.06
CA ILE A 103 -1.84 -3.42 17.79
C ILE A 103 -3.25 -4.00 17.80
N THR A 104 -3.44 -5.26 18.17
CA THR A 104 -4.71 -6.00 18.04
C THR A 104 -5.86 -5.26 18.72
N GLU A 105 -5.61 -4.68 19.89
CA GLU A 105 -6.64 -3.97 20.67
C GLU A 105 -6.60 -2.44 20.49
N LEU A 106 -5.66 -1.90 19.68
CA LEU A 106 -5.56 -0.46 19.49
C LEU A 106 -6.73 0.06 18.64
N SER A 107 -7.20 1.26 18.97
CA SER A 107 -8.23 1.97 18.22
C SER A 107 -7.77 2.38 16.81
N VAL A 108 -8.74 2.69 15.93
CA VAL A 108 -8.48 3.12 14.54
C VAL A 108 -7.53 4.31 14.47
N ASP A 109 -7.74 5.31 15.34
CA ASP A 109 -6.91 6.53 15.37
C ASP A 109 -5.50 6.28 15.88
N GLU A 110 -5.31 5.37 16.83
CA GLU A 110 -3.99 4.96 17.30
C GLU A 110 -3.21 4.23 16.20
N ARG A 111 -3.86 3.31 15.47
CA ARG A 111 -3.24 2.61 14.33
C ARG A 111 -2.93 3.58 13.17
N ALA A 112 -3.82 4.53 12.89
CA ALA A 112 -3.56 5.58 11.89
C ALA A 112 -2.36 6.47 12.27
N LYS A 113 -2.22 6.85 13.54
CA LYS A 113 -1.05 7.61 14.06
C LYS A 113 0.26 6.83 13.92
N LYS A 114 0.23 5.50 14.01
CA LYS A 114 1.40 4.64 13.75
C LYS A 114 1.79 4.59 12.27
N GLY A 115 0.93 5.07 11.38
CA GLY A 115 1.17 5.16 9.94
C GLY A 115 0.52 4.06 9.12
N ILE A 116 -0.60 3.51 9.57
CA ILE A 116 -1.46 2.63 8.78
C ILE A 116 -2.52 3.47 8.06
N PHE A 117 -2.69 3.27 6.77
CA PHE A 117 -3.64 3.98 5.91
C PHE A 117 -4.46 2.96 5.11
N LEU A 118 -5.76 3.24 4.95
CA LEU A 118 -6.67 2.45 4.12
C LEU A 118 -7.34 3.35 3.07
N SER A 119 -7.20 3.01 1.80
CA SER A 119 -8.04 3.53 0.73
C SER A 119 -9.29 2.66 0.62
N PHE A 120 -10.45 3.26 0.82
CA PHE A 120 -11.72 2.52 0.83
C PHE A 120 -12.18 2.18 -0.58
N GLN A 121 -12.82 1.03 -0.75
CA GLN A 121 -13.49 0.69 -2.00
C GLN A 121 -14.50 1.77 -2.41
N ASN A 122 -15.32 2.25 -1.44
CA ASN A 122 -16.29 3.32 -1.63
C ASN A 122 -16.03 4.47 -0.63
N PRO A 123 -15.25 5.50 -1.02
CA PRO A 123 -14.99 6.64 -0.15
C PRO A 123 -16.27 7.40 0.21
N ILE A 124 -16.49 7.62 1.52
CA ILE A 124 -17.67 8.33 2.01
C ILE A 124 -17.55 9.84 1.80
N GLU A 125 -18.71 10.49 1.70
CA GLU A 125 -18.81 11.95 1.65
C GLU A 125 -18.86 12.53 3.07
N VAL A 126 -18.12 13.61 3.32
CA VAL A 126 -18.08 14.29 4.63
C VAL A 126 -18.44 15.76 4.45
N PRO A 127 -19.75 16.11 4.46
CA PRO A 127 -20.19 17.49 4.34
C PRO A 127 -19.67 18.37 5.49
N GLY A 128 -19.27 19.59 5.18
CA GLY A 128 -18.78 20.58 6.14
C GLY A 128 -17.30 20.45 6.50
N VAL A 129 -16.58 19.48 5.94
CA VAL A 129 -15.13 19.31 6.14
C VAL A 129 -14.43 19.35 4.79
N THR A 130 -13.68 20.42 4.52
CA THR A 130 -12.95 20.52 3.24
C THR A 130 -11.81 19.51 3.17
N LEU A 131 -11.47 19.06 1.95
CA LEU A 131 -10.36 18.14 1.69
C LEU A 131 -9.04 18.66 2.32
N SER A 132 -8.74 19.95 2.18
CA SER A 132 -7.54 20.56 2.78
C SER A 132 -7.58 20.54 4.30
N SER A 133 -8.72 20.86 4.91
CA SER A 133 -8.89 20.84 6.37
C SER A 133 -8.75 19.43 6.94
N PHE A 134 -9.32 18.44 6.27
CA PHE A 134 -9.20 17.03 6.65
C PHE A 134 -7.74 16.57 6.66
N ILE A 135 -7.03 16.77 5.53
CA ILE A 135 -5.61 16.36 5.41
C ILE A 135 -4.74 17.06 6.46
N ARG A 136 -4.93 18.38 6.65
CA ARG A 136 -4.16 19.14 7.63
C ARG A 136 -4.40 18.63 9.05
N SER A 137 -5.66 18.41 9.43
CA SER A 137 -6.01 17.88 10.75
C SER A 137 -5.39 16.49 10.98
N ALA A 138 -5.44 15.61 9.99
CA ALA A 138 -4.81 14.28 10.08
C ALA A 138 -3.29 14.36 10.26
N LEU A 139 -2.62 15.24 9.52
CA LEU A 139 -1.17 15.49 9.66
C LEU A 139 -0.81 16.07 11.04
N GLU A 140 -1.60 17.01 11.57
CA GLU A 140 -1.40 17.58 12.90
C GLU A 140 -1.59 16.51 13.99
N GLN A 141 -2.59 15.65 13.88
CA GLN A 141 -2.79 14.53 14.79
C GLN A 141 -1.66 13.49 14.73
N LYS A 142 -1.20 13.15 13.53
CA LYS A 142 -0.07 12.21 13.33
C LYS A 142 1.24 12.75 13.93
N SER A 143 1.52 14.03 13.71
CA SER A 143 2.78 14.65 14.16
C SER A 143 2.75 15.16 15.61
N GLY A 144 1.57 15.33 16.21
CA GLY A 144 1.37 15.99 17.50
C GLY A 144 1.71 17.49 17.49
N LYS A 145 1.91 18.10 16.33
CA LYS A 145 2.35 19.49 16.17
C LYS A 145 1.48 20.22 15.16
N ARG A 146 1.30 21.55 15.39
CA ARG A 146 0.66 22.41 14.40
C ARG A 146 1.55 22.60 13.19
N ILE A 147 0.96 22.50 11.99
CA ILE A 147 1.67 22.66 10.72
C ILE A 147 1.53 24.10 10.24
N ARG A 148 2.61 24.70 9.77
CA ARG A 148 2.59 26.02 9.16
C ARG A 148 1.70 26.00 7.91
N LEU A 149 0.70 26.88 7.89
CA LEU A 149 -0.30 26.90 6.81
C LEU A 149 0.33 27.10 5.43
N TRP A 150 1.37 27.92 5.34
CA TRP A 150 2.05 28.19 4.06
C TRP A 150 2.75 26.94 3.52
N ASP A 151 3.51 26.23 4.37
CA ASP A 151 4.22 25.00 3.98
C ASP A 151 3.23 23.90 3.55
N PHE A 152 2.14 23.77 4.31
CA PHE A 152 1.05 22.85 4.00
C PHE A 152 0.41 23.16 2.66
N LYS A 153 -0.01 24.41 2.40
CA LYS A 153 -0.66 24.81 1.15
C LYS A 153 0.27 24.61 -0.05
N LYS A 154 1.56 24.91 0.11
CA LYS A 154 2.56 24.68 -0.93
C LYS A 154 2.65 23.20 -1.29
N LYS A 155 2.87 22.32 -0.29
CA LYS A 155 2.96 20.86 -0.50
C LYS A 155 1.66 20.31 -1.11
N LEU A 156 0.50 20.75 -0.63
CA LEU A 156 -0.80 20.33 -1.14
C LEU A 156 -0.95 20.68 -2.62
N SER A 157 -0.70 21.96 -3.03
CA SER A 157 -0.76 22.40 -4.43
C SER A 157 0.21 21.61 -5.31
N GLU A 158 1.46 21.39 -4.88
CA GLU A 158 2.45 20.60 -5.61
C GLU A 158 1.97 19.15 -5.81
N THR A 159 1.42 18.52 -4.78
CA THR A 159 0.93 17.14 -4.85
C THR A 159 -0.33 17.03 -5.72
N MET A 160 -1.24 18.00 -5.65
CA MET A 160 -2.43 18.04 -6.52
C MET A 160 -2.04 18.14 -8.01
N LYS A 161 -1.03 18.95 -8.34
CA LYS A 161 -0.49 19.04 -9.71
C LYS A 161 0.07 17.71 -10.20
N LEU A 162 0.79 16.96 -9.37
CA LEU A 162 1.30 15.63 -9.72
C LEU A 162 0.17 14.65 -10.09
N LEU A 163 -0.99 14.79 -9.45
CA LEU A 163 -2.18 13.97 -9.69
C LEU A 163 -3.12 14.55 -10.75
N SER A 164 -2.72 15.65 -11.44
CA SER A 164 -3.58 16.36 -12.38
C SER A 164 -4.97 16.65 -11.77
N MET A 165 -4.98 17.12 -10.53
CA MET A 165 -6.16 17.48 -9.77
C MET A 165 -6.26 19.01 -9.67
N ASP A 166 -7.44 19.57 -9.98
CA ASP A 166 -7.67 21.00 -9.90
C ASP A 166 -7.57 21.49 -8.44
N GLU A 167 -6.86 22.59 -8.23
CA GLU A 167 -6.60 23.12 -6.88
C GLU A 167 -7.90 23.55 -6.15
N SER A 168 -8.99 23.82 -6.87
CA SER A 168 -10.28 24.16 -6.26
C SER A 168 -10.87 23.03 -5.42
N TYR A 169 -10.49 21.77 -5.70
CA TYR A 169 -10.92 20.62 -4.89
C TYR A 169 -10.42 20.69 -3.45
N ALA A 170 -9.32 21.40 -3.18
CA ALA A 170 -8.81 21.57 -1.82
C ALA A 170 -9.83 22.24 -0.87
N GLU A 171 -10.62 23.16 -1.39
CA GLU A 171 -11.61 23.93 -0.63
C GLU A 171 -13.03 23.34 -0.73
N ARG A 172 -13.22 22.25 -1.45
CA ARG A 172 -14.50 21.52 -1.50
C ARG A 172 -14.60 20.52 -0.37
N ASP A 173 -15.82 20.25 0.08
CA ASP A 173 -16.10 19.23 1.08
C ASP A 173 -15.63 17.84 0.60
N LEU A 174 -15.03 17.09 1.51
CA LEU A 174 -14.39 15.81 1.22
C LEU A 174 -15.37 14.86 0.53
N ASN A 175 -15.04 14.49 -0.71
CA ASN A 175 -15.79 13.59 -1.58
C ASN A 175 -17.20 14.03 -1.98
N VAL A 176 -17.72 15.17 -1.50
CA VAL A 176 -19.08 15.63 -1.81
C VAL A 176 -19.17 16.06 -3.26
N GLY A 177 -20.00 15.34 -4.04
CA GLY A 177 -20.19 15.58 -5.46
C GLY A 177 -18.95 15.33 -6.32
N PHE A 178 -17.99 14.56 -5.82
CA PHE A 178 -16.85 14.08 -6.61
C PHE A 178 -17.29 12.89 -7.46
N SER A 179 -16.82 12.81 -8.69
CA SER A 179 -16.89 11.59 -9.50
C SER A 179 -16.07 10.46 -8.88
N GLY A 180 -16.27 9.22 -9.31
CA GLY A 180 -15.49 8.07 -8.82
C GLY A 180 -13.98 8.29 -8.98
N GLY A 181 -13.53 8.77 -10.14
CA GLY A 181 -12.13 9.08 -10.39
C GLY A 181 -11.58 10.20 -9.50
N GLU A 182 -12.36 11.23 -9.23
CA GLU A 182 -11.96 12.34 -8.35
C GLU A 182 -11.87 11.89 -6.90
N LYS A 183 -12.80 11.03 -6.42
CA LYS A 183 -12.74 10.42 -5.09
C LYS A 183 -11.45 9.61 -4.92
N LYS A 184 -11.08 8.79 -5.92
CA LYS A 184 -9.84 8.01 -5.88
C LYS A 184 -8.59 8.87 -5.94
N LYS A 185 -8.57 9.92 -6.77
CA LYS A 185 -7.48 10.91 -6.76
C LYS A 185 -7.34 11.60 -5.40
N ALA A 186 -8.46 11.94 -4.74
CA ALA A 186 -8.45 12.52 -3.41
C ALA A 186 -7.90 11.56 -2.35
N GLU A 187 -8.15 10.25 -2.45
CA GLU A 187 -7.54 9.24 -1.56
C GLU A 187 -6.03 9.12 -1.80
N ILE A 188 -5.59 9.09 -3.07
CA ILE A 188 -4.15 9.06 -3.39
C ILE A 188 -3.46 10.36 -2.94
N LEU A 189 -4.12 11.51 -3.08
CA LEU A 189 -3.63 12.78 -2.52
C LEU A 189 -3.43 12.68 -0.99
N GLN A 190 -4.41 12.13 -0.28
CA GLN A 190 -4.30 11.90 1.17
C GLN A 190 -3.12 10.97 1.49
N MET A 191 -2.95 9.87 0.78
CA MET A 191 -1.83 8.95 0.96
C MET A 191 -0.47 9.63 0.76
N LEU A 192 -0.31 10.41 -0.33
CA LEU A 192 0.92 11.14 -0.60
C LEU A 192 1.21 12.25 0.42
N MET A 193 0.17 12.91 0.93
CA MET A 193 0.32 13.95 1.95
C MET A 193 0.62 13.37 3.32
N LEU A 194 -0.02 12.26 3.70
CA LEU A 194 0.11 11.62 5.02
C LEU A 194 1.35 10.74 5.13
N GLU A 195 1.91 10.28 4.01
CA GLU A 195 3.12 9.44 3.97
C GLU A 195 3.02 8.27 4.99
N PRO A 196 2.04 7.36 4.84
CA PRO A 196 1.91 6.24 5.77
C PRO A 196 3.09 5.28 5.65
N ARG A 197 3.33 4.48 6.68
CA ARG A 197 4.32 3.39 6.65
C ARG A 197 3.77 2.16 5.92
N LEU A 198 2.46 1.91 6.07
CA LEU A 198 1.70 0.89 5.36
C LEU A 198 0.46 1.51 4.73
N ALA A 199 0.31 1.40 3.42
CA ALA A 199 -0.92 1.75 2.73
C ALA A 199 -1.62 0.50 2.24
N ILE A 200 -2.88 0.33 2.63
CA ILE A 200 -3.78 -0.72 2.17
C ILE A 200 -4.69 -0.11 1.10
N LEU A 201 -4.64 -0.63 -0.12
CA LEU A 201 -5.39 -0.13 -1.26
C LEU A 201 -6.44 -1.16 -1.65
N ASP A 202 -7.70 -0.89 -1.30
CA ASP A 202 -8.81 -1.82 -1.55
C ASP A 202 -9.58 -1.44 -2.82
N GLU A 203 -9.40 -2.25 -3.88
CA GLU A 203 -10.03 -2.08 -5.20
C GLU A 203 -9.96 -0.63 -5.73
N THR A 204 -8.79 0.00 -5.60
CA THR A 204 -8.60 1.44 -5.90
C THR A 204 -8.78 1.77 -7.38
N ASP A 205 -8.72 0.79 -8.27
CA ASP A 205 -8.91 0.90 -9.72
C ASP A 205 -10.32 0.50 -10.19
N SER A 206 -11.18 0.02 -9.31
CA SER A 206 -12.53 -0.44 -9.65
C SER A 206 -13.40 0.71 -10.14
N GLY A 207 -14.06 0.51 -11.30
CA GLY A 207 -14.99 1.49 -11.89
C GLY A 207 -14.33 2.77 -12.45
N LEU A 208 -13.00 2.80 -12.58
CA LEU A 208 -12.27 3.93 -13.13
C LEU A 208 -12.10 3.82 -14.66
N ASP A 209 -12.11 4.97 -15.33
CA ASP A 209 -11.66 5.07 -16.72
C ASP A 209 -10.13 4.95 -16.83
N VAL A 210 -9.62 4.79 -18.05
CA VAL A 210 -8.19 4.56 -18.32
C VAL A 210 -7.31 5.69 -17.80
N ASP A 211 -7.76 6.94 -17.90
CA ASP A 211 -6.95 8.10 -17.49
C ASP A 211 -6.91 8.24 -15.97
N ALA A 212 -8.01 7.93 -15.29
CA ALA A 212 -8.07 7.88 -13.84
C ALA A 212 -7.17 6.76 -13.29
N VAL A 213 -7.21 5.54 -13.88
CA VAL A 213 -6.31 4.44 -13.52
C VAL A 213 -4.85 4.85 -13.67
N ARG A 214 -4.46 5.47 -14.79
CA ARG A 214 -3.08 5.96 -14.99
C ARG A 214 -2.65 6.95 -13.92
N THR A 215 -3.53 7.89 -13.56
CA THR A 215 -3.24 8.90 -12.53
C THR A 215 -3.07 8.27 -11.16
N VAL A 216 -3.93 7.33 -10.80
CA VAL A 216 -3.88 6.56 -9.55
C VAL A 216 -2.58 5.74 -9.49
N SER A 217 -2.27 4.97 -10.54
CA SER A 217 -1.04 4.17 -10.64
C SER A 217 0.21 5.03 -10.50
N LYS A 218 0.26 6.19 -11.17
CA LYS A 218 1.34 7.16 -11.02
C LYS A 218 1.48 7.67 -9.59
N GLY A 219 0.37 7.95 -8.91
CA GLY A 219 0.37 8.38 -7.52
C GLY A 219 0.91 7.30 -6.58
N ILE A 220 0.56 6.04 -6.80
CA ILE A 220 1.09 4.91 -6.03
C ILE A 220 2.58 4.72 -6.29
N GLN A 221 3.02 4.83 -7.54
CA GLN A 221 4.44 4.80 -7.89
C GLN A 221 5.21 5.91 -7.18
N LEU A 222 4.72 7.15 -7.20
CA LEU A 222 5.32 8.28 -6.48
C LEU A 222 5.41 8.02 -4.98
N TYR A 223 4.40 7.42 -4.38
CA TYR A 223 4.44 7.03 -2.97
C TYR A 223 5.57 6.03 -2.70
N LYS A 224 5.74 5.00 -3.52
CA LYS A 224 6.85 4.04 -3.40
C LYS A 224 8.21 4.71 -3.55
N GLU A 225 8.38 5.59 -4.53
CA GLU A 225 9.65 6.25 -4.81
C GLU A 225 10.04 7.26 -3.72
N GLN A 226 9.08 8.02 -3.19
CA GLN A 226 9.34 9.13 -2.26
C GLN A 226 9.28 8.72 -0.80
N CYS A 227 8.30 7.88 -0.43
CA CYS A 227 8.02 7.52 0.96
C CYS A 227 8.62 6.19 1.36
N ARG A 228 8.93 5.30 0.38
CA ARG A 228 9.36 3.92 0.63
C ARG A 228 8.45 3.17 1.60
N GLY A 229 7.17 3.50 1.61
CA GLY A 229 6.18 2.81 2.43
C GLY A 229 5.83 1.45 1.84
N SER A 230 5.37 0.55 2.68
CA SER A 230 4.88 -0.77 2.27
C SER A 230 3.45 -0.67 1.73
N LEU A 231 3.12 -1.54 0.79
CA LEU A 231 1.80 -1.61 0.17
C LEU A 231 1.17 -2.99 0.37
N LEU A 232 -0.11 -3.00 0.71
CA LEU A 232 -0.99 -4.16 0.54
C LEU A 232 -2.09 -3.77 -0.45
N ILE A 233 -2.03 -4.30 -1.67
CA ILE A 233 -2.97 -3.97 -2.75
C ILE A 233 -3.96 -5.10 -2.90
N ILE A 234 -5.23 -4.82 -2.64
CA ILE A 234 -6.36 -5.74 -2.88
C ILE A 234 -6.94 -5.37 -4.24
N THR A 235 -6.81 -6.24 -5.22
CA THR A 235 -7.29 -5.95 -6.57
C THR A 235 -7.63 -7.23 -7.34
N HIS A 236 -8.50 -7.08 -8.33
CA HIS A 236 -8.80 -8.08 -9.35
C HIS A 236 -8.20 -7.69 -10.72
N SER A 237 -7.48 -6.57 -10.81
CA SER A 237 -6.99 -6.00 -12.05
C SER A 237 -5.48 -5.88 -12.04
N THR A 238 -4.83 -6.21 -13.15
CA THR A 238 -3.39 -6.01 -13.35
C THR A 238 -3.02 -4.57 -13.66
N ARG A 239 -3.97 -3.75 -14.11
CA ARG A 239 -3.66 -2.39 -14.61
C ARG A 239 -2.94 -1.51 -13.60
N ILE A 240 -3.32 -1.60 -12.31
CA ILE A 240 -2.68 -0.84 -11.25
C ILE A 240 -1.29 -1.36 -10.92
N LEU A 241 -1.02 -2.63 -11.22
CA LEU A 241 0.23 -3.32 -10.91
C LEU A 241 1.30 -3.15 -11.99
N GLU A 242 0.93 -2.79 -13.24
CA GLU A 242 1.85 -2.70 -14.39
C GLU A 242 3.08 -1.80 -14.15
N SER A 243 2.94 -0.77 -13.30
CA SER A 243 4.01 0.19 -12.98
C SER A 243 4.69 -0.08 -11.64
N LEU A 244 4.35 -1.17 -10.95
CA LEU A 244 4.81 -1.48 -9.61
C LEU A 244 5.66 -2.75 -9.60
N HIS A 245 6.70 -2.76 -8.77
CA HIS A 245 7.37 -4.00 -8.40
C HIS A 245 6.55 -4.70 -7.32
N VAL A 246 6.08 -5.91 -7.60
CA VAL A 246 5.36 -6.77 -6.65
C VAL A 246 6.35 -7.74 -6.02
N ASP A 247 6.50 -7.69 -4.71
CA ASP A 247 7.38 -8.59 -3.96
C ASP A 247 6.70 -9.93 -3.69
N VAL A 248 5.44 -9.92 -3.25
CA VAL A 248 4.67 -11.14 -2.93
C VAL A 248 3.22 -11.00 -3.38
N THR A 249 2.69 -12.07 -3.93
CA THR A 249 1.26 -12.21 -4.27
C THR A 249 0.63 -13.27 -3.37
N HIS A 250 -0.50 -12.94 -2.77
CA HIS A 250 -1.28 -13.82 -1.91
C HIS A 250 -2.62 -14.14 -2.57
N VAL A 251 -3.05 -15.40 -2.47
CA VAL A 251 -4.40 -15.82 -2.89
C VAL A 251 -5.20 -16.15 -1.65
N MET A 252 -6.36 -15.48 -1.52
CA MET A 252 -7.30 -15.68 -0.43
C MET A 252 -8.54 -16.43 -0.90
N GLU A 253 -8.92 -17.45 -0.15
CA GLU A 253 -10.14 -18.23 -0.34
C GLU A 253 -10.74 -18.56 1.01
N GLU A 254 -12.06 -18.46 1.13
CA GLU A 254 -12.84 -18.83 2.33
C GLU A 254 -12.21 -18.35 3.65
N GLY A 255 -11.75 -17.12 3.68
CA GLY A 255 -11.17 -16.50 4.87
C GLY A 255 -9.72 -16.87 5.18
N LYS A 256 -9.03 -17.59 4.29
CA LYS A 256 -7.63 -18.05 4.47
C LYS A 256 -6.74 -17.60 3.33
N ILE A 257 -5.45 -17.41 3.61
CA ILE A 257 -4.44 -17.31 2.56
C ILE A 257 -4.03 -18.74 2.19
N VAL A 258 -4.46 -19.18 1.01
CA VAL A 258 -4.25 -20.55 0.51
C VAL A 258 -2.97 -20.71 -0.30
N ARG A 259 -2.43 -19.61 -0.83
CA ARG A 259 -1.21 -19.63 -1.63
C ARG A 259 -0.46 -18.31 -1.57
N ASN A 260 0.86 -18.41 -1.59
CA ASN A 260 1.79 -17.29 -1.76
C ASN A 260 2.65 -17.54 -2.99
N GLY A 261 3.01 -16.48 -3.71
CA GLY A 261 3.92 -16.52 -4.86
C GLY A 261 4.54 -15.16 -5.13
N ASP A 262 5.34 -15.08 -6.17
CA ASP A 262 5.90 -13.83 -6.67
C ASP A 262 4.93 -13.10 -7.64
N ALA A 263 5.42 -12.09 -8.36
CA ALA A 263 4.63 -11.33 -9.33
C ALA A 263 4.01 -12.22 -10.44
N SER A 264 4.66 -13.33 -10.83
CA SER A 264 4.17 -14.22 -11.89
C SER A 264 2.85 -14.92 -11.52
N LEU A 265 2.55 -15.02 -10.21
CA LEU A 265 1.27 -15.56 -9.75
C LEU A 265 0.09 -14.67 -10.17
N VAL A 266 0.29 -13.35 -10.24
CA VAL A 266 -0.73 -12.41 -10.76
C VAL A 266 -1.10 -12.75 -12.21
N ASP A 267 -0.08 -12.95 -13.06
CA ASP A 267 -0.28 -13.28 -14.47
C ASP A 267 -0.99 -14.64 -14.63
N THR A 268 -0.56 -15.63 -13.84
CA THR A 268 -1.18 -16.96 -13.83
C THR A 268 -2.66 -16.91 -13.45
N ILE A 269 -3.02 -16.10 -12.42
CA ILE A 269 -4.42 -15.91 -12.01
C ILE A 269 -5.24 -15.25 -13.12
N ASN A 270 -4.68 -14.23 -13.81
CA ASN A 270 -5.38 -13.57 -14.91
C ASN A 270 -5.62 -14.46 -16.11
N GLU A 271 -4.67 -15.35 -16.43
CA GLU A 271 -4.79 -16.27 -17.56
C GLU A 271 -5.73 -17.45 -17.27
N LYS A 272 -5.68 -18.01 -16.07
CA LYS A 272 -6.34 -19.28 -15.73
C LYS A 272 -7.52 -19.15 -14.77
N GLY A 273 -7.69 -17.97 -14.17
CA GLY A 273 -8.69 -17.76 -13.11
C GLY A 273 -8.23 -18.33 -11.76
N PHE A 274 -9.15 -18.37 -10.80
CA PHE A 274 -8.87 -18.87 -9.45
C PHE A 274 -9.06 -20.37 -9.29
N GLU A 275 -9.71 -21.05 -10.27
CA GLU A 275 -10.12 -22.47 -10.14
C GLU A 275 -8.94 -23.43 -9.90
N GLU A 276 -7.75 -23.14 -10.46
CA GLU A 276 -6.55 -23.95 -10.19
C GLU A 276 -6.00 -23.82 -8.77
N PHE A 277 -6.37 -22.77 -8.06
CA PHE A 277 -5.84 -22.44 -6.73
C PHE A 277 -6.80 -22.82 -5.61
N THR A 278 -8.06 -23.04 -5.94
CA THR A 278 -9.16 -23.35 -5.02
C THR A 278 -9.41 -24.86 -4.90
N ALA A 279 -8.81 -25.67 -5.75
CA ALA A 279 -8.92 -27.12 -5.70
C ALA A 279 -7.79 -27.75 -4.86
N VAL A 280 -7.81 -27.55 -3.55
CA VAL A 280 -7.12 -28.44 -2.62
C VAL A 280 -8.18 -29.08 -1.73
N ASN A 281 -8.58 -30.28 -2.13
CA ASN A 281 -9.30 -31.23 -1.30
C ASN A 281 -8.39 -31.73 -0.15
#